data_947138f95fa184dc24fa899e26b637d0
#
_entry.id   947138f95fa184dc24fa899e26b637d0
#
_cell.length_a   1.000
_cell.length_b   1.000
_cell.length_c   1.000
_cell.angle_alpha   90.00
_cell.angle_beta   90.00
_cell.angle_gamma   90.00
#
_symmetry.space_group_name_H-M   'P 1'
#
loop_
_entity.id
_entity.type
_entity.pdbx_description
1 polymer ?
#
loop_
_entity_poly.entity_id
_entity_poly.type
_entity_poly.pdbx_seq_one_letter_code
_entity_poly.pdbx_strand_id
1 'polypeptide(L)'
;MKIWLTLLMLFAMTGAHASEPAIYGARLEGFEYPYPVKTFALKSQQQTLEMAYMDIKPEQPNGRTMVLMHGKNFCAATWVETINVLVDAGYRVVAADQIGFCKSSKPARYQFSFQQLAANSRALLDSIGIDKVSVMGHSMGGMLATRFALMYPAQTEQLVMVNPIGLEDWKALGVPYRSVDDWYQRDLNTSAEGIRKYQLTTYYAGQWRPEFDQWVEMQAGMYRGEGKEQVAWNSALTADMIMSQPVVYEFPQLKMPTLLLIGELDNTALGKDAASPALQKKLGDYQQLGRVTAKAIPKATLVNFPDLGHSPQIQAPERFHQALLKGLAQ
;
A
#
# COMPACT_ATOMS: atom_id res chain seq x y z
N MET A 1 -41.88 64.17 9.34
CA MET A 1 -40.51 63.93 8.82
C MET A 1 -40.10 62.55 9.36
N LYS A 2 -40.18 61.48 8.52
CA LYS A 2 -39.79 60.12 8.90
C LYS A 2 -38.41 59.85 8.30
N ILE A 3 -37.43 59.67 9.17
CA ILE A 3 -36.03 59.32 8.79
C ILE A 3 -35.94 57.83 8.67
N TRP A 4 -35.62 57.32 7.45
CA TRP A 4 -35.32 55.92 7.22
C TRP A 4 -33.81 55.69 7.41
N LEU A 5 -33.44 54.96 8.42
CA LEU A 5 -32.07 54.42 8.54
C LEU A 5 -31.92 53.15 7.70
N THR A 6 -31.10 53.24 6.69
CA THR A 6 -30.70 52.07 5.85
C THR A 6 -29.51 51.40 6.52
N LEU A 7 -29.71 50.20 7.02
CA LEU A 7 -28.66 49.39 7.63
C LEU A 7 -27.90 48.66 6.50
N LEU A 8 -26.65 49.06 6.23
CA LEU A 8 -25.76 48.36 5.32
C LEU A 8 -25.20 47.13 6.04
N MET A 9 -25.64 45.93 5.65
CA MET A 9 -24.98 44.67 6.07
C MET A 9 -23.71 44.46 5.20
N LEU A 10 -22.55 44.63 5.82
CA LEU A 10 -21.28 44.16 5.25
C LEU A 10 -21.25 42.62 5.33
N PHE A 11 -21.37 41.94 4.20
CA PHE A 11 -21.03 40.52 4.07
C PHE A 11 -19.50 40.40 4.03
N ALA A 12 -18.91 39.97 5.15
CA ALA A 12 -17.52 39.53 5.14
C ALA A 12 -17.43 38.19 4.39
N MET A 13 -16.95 38.24 3.14
CA MET A 13 -16.52 37.03 2.41
C MET A 13 -15.29 36.46 3.13
N THR A 14 -15.48 35.45 3.95
CA THR A 14 -14.37 34.62 4.40
C THR A 14 -13.88 33.81 3.19
N GLY A 15 -12.85 34.34 2.53
CA GLY A 15 -12.14 33.59 1.50
C GLY A 15 -11.60 32.31 2.10
N ALA A 16 -12.03 31.15 1.59
CA ALA A 16 -11.37 29.89 1.87
C ALA A 16 -9.91 30.02 1.40
N HIS A 17 -8.99 30.22 2.32
CA HIS A 17 -7.55 30.11 2.02
C HIS A 17 -7.33 28.66 1.65
N ALA A 18 -7.07 28.38 0.38
CA ALA A 18 -6.48 27.12 -0.02
C ALA A 18 -5.16 27.00 0.74
N SER A 19 -5.02 26.01 1.60
CA SER A 19 -3.76 25.74 2.31
C SER A 19 -2.66 25.56 1.27
N GLU A 20 -1.47 26.13 1.51
CA GLU A 20 -0.33 25.88 0.65
C GLU A 20 -0.04 24.38 0.54
N PRO A 21 0.36 23.89 -0.66
CA PRO A 21 0.66 22.48 -0.86
C PRO A 21 1.73 22.00 0.12
N ALA A 22 1.50 20.90 0.80
CA ALA A 22 2.45 20.36 1.76
C ALA A 22 3.77 19.95 1.10
N ILE A 23 4.88 20.21 1.79
CA ILE A 23 6.24 19.79 1.40
C ILE A 23 6.76 18.89 2.51
N TYR A 24 7.19 17.68 2.15
CA TYR A 24 7.73 16.71 3.10
C TYR A 24 9.16 16.34 2.72
N GLY A 25 9.97 15.95 3.71
CA GLY A 25 11.31 15.42 3.47
C GLY A 25 11.28 14.02 2.81
N ALA A 26 12.46 13.54 2.45
CA ALA A 26 12.61 12.21 1.81
C ALA A 26 12.08 11.06 2.68
N ARG A 27 12.12 11.21 3.99
CA ARG A 27 11.57 10.26 4.97
C ARG A 27 10.20 10.68 5.48
N LEU A 28 9.44 11.40 4.66
CA LEU A 28 8.10 11.88 4.96
C LEU A 28 8.07 12.69 6.28
N GLU A 29 9.14 13.43 6.54
CA GLU A 29 9.22 14.36 7.66
C GLU A 29 8.15 15.45 7.50
N GLY A 30 7.45 15.75 8.58
CA GLY A 30 6.34 16.71 8.59
C GLY A 30 4.96 16.09 8.34
N PHE A 31 4.87 14.83 7.88
CA PHE A 31 3.59 14.12 7.81
C PHE A 31 3.31 13.36 9.12
N GLU A 32 2.15 13.59 9.71
CA GLU A 32 1.77 12.93 10.96
C GLU A 32 1.19 11.54 10.70
N TYR A 33 1.63 10.56 11.48
CA TYR A 33 1.08 9.21 11.50
C TYR A 33 -0.01 9.09 12.56
N PRO A 34 -1.00 8.19 12.34
CA PRO A 34 -2.13 8.05 13.26
C PRO A 34 -1.75 7.49 14.64
N TYR A 35 -0.59 6.84 14.72
CA TYR A 35 -0.05 6.24 15.95
C TYR A 35 1.44 6.55 16.11
N PRO A 36 1.99 6.44 17.34
CA PRO A 36 3.41 6.66 17.57
C PRO A 36 4.29 5.78 16.69
N VAL A 37 5.22 6.41 15.98
CA VAL A 37 6.18 5.75 15.11
C VAL A 37 7.43 5.40 15.90
N LYS A 38 7.82 4.13 15.84
CA LYS A 38 9.08 3.60 16.37
C LYS A 38 10.06 3.34 15.23
N THR A 39 11.32 3.22 15.57
CA THR A 39 12.40 2.92 14.61
C THR A 39 13.08 1.62 15.00
N PHE A 40 13.25 0.74 14.01
CA PHE A 40 14.03 -0.49 14.10
C PHE A 40 15.29 -0.34 13.25
N ALA A 41 16.46 -0.34 13.90
CA ALA A 41 17.75 -0.32 13.22
C ALA A 41 18.15 -1.74 12.81
N LEU A 42 18.49 -1.91 11.53
CA LEU A 42 18.92 -3.20 10.98
C LEU A 42 20.18 -3.04 10.12
N LYS A 43 20.98 -4.10 10.07
CA LYS A 43 22.08 -4.21 9.10
C LYS A 43 21.59 -5.00 7.88
N SER A 44 21.63 -4.37 6.72
CA SER A 44 21.25 -4.98 5.46
C SER A 44 22.18 -4.50 4.35
N GLN A 45 22.72 -5.44 3.55
CA GLN A 45 23.62 -5.16 2.42
C GLN A 45 24.80 -4.23 2.80
N GLN A 46 25.44 -4.54 3.94
CA GLN A 46 26.59 -3.81 4.52
C GLN A 46 26.28 -2.35 4.91
N GLN A 47 25.03 -2.01 5.09
CA GLN A 47 24.54 -0.70 5.52
C GLN A 47 23.77 -0.81 6.82
N THR A 48 23.80 0.24 7.64
CA THR A 48 22.87 0.39 8.76
C THR A 48 21.67 1.19 8.26
N LEU A 49 20.50 0.57 8.31
CA LEU A 49 19.24 1.12 7.84
C LEU A 49 18.24 1.16 8.99
N GLU A 50 17.20 1.96 8.83
CA GLU A 50 16.13 2.13 9.81
C GLU A 50 14.78 1.83 9.16
N MET A 51 13.99 0.97 9.78
CA MET A 51 12.58 0.78 9.45
C MET A 51 11.71 1.51 10.46
N ALA A 52 10.85 2.38 9.96
CA ALA A 52 9.81 3.01 10.75
C ALA A 52 8.60 2.07 10.86
N TYR A 53 8.01 1.98 12.04
CA TYR A 53 6.84 1.12 12.26
C TYR A 53 5.96 1.65 13.39
N MET A 54 4.67 1.31 13.30
CA MET A 54 3.70 1.45 14.37
C MET A 54 3.44 0.07 14.98
N ASP A 55 3.29 -0.02 16.30
CA ASP A 55 3.03 -1.27 17.05
C ASP A 55 1.95 -0.98 18.09
N ILE A 56 0.74 -1.39 17.77
CA ILE A 56 -0.47 -1.09 18.54
C ILE A 56 -0.94 -2.36 19.23
N LYS A 57 -1.07 -2.27 20.55
CA LYS A 57 -1.57 -3.36 21.37
C LYS A 57 -3.03 -3.10 21.73
N PRO A 58 -3.91 -4.11 21.61
CA PRO A 58 -5.30 -3.98 22.00
C PRO A 58 -5.45 -3.95 23.52
N GLU A 59 -6.52 -3.35 24.02
CA GLU A 59 -6.88 -3.39 25.46
C GLU A 59 -7.28 -4.82 25.89
N GLN A 60 -7.97 -5.54 25.01
CA GLN A 60 -8.40 -6.93 25.23
C GLN A 60 -7.78 -7.85 24.19
N PRO A 61 -6.57 -8.44 24.45
CA PRO A 61 -5.87 -9.25 23.48
C PRO A 61 -6.57 -10.56 23.17
N ASN A 62 -6.69 -10.90 21.88
CA ASN A 62 -7.13 -12.21 21.40
C ASN A 62 -5.96 -13.21 21.20
N GLY A 63 -4.73 -12.80 21.55
CA GLY A 63 -3.51 -13.60 21.40
C GLY A 63 -2.91 -13.61 20.00
N ARG A 64 -3.52 -12.94 19.00
CA ARG A 64 -3.09 -12.92 17.59
C ARG A 64 -2.43 -11.59 17.23
N THR A 65 -1.48 -11.67 16.31
CA THR A 65 -0.81 -10.48 15.75
C THR A 65 -1.07 -10.38 14.26
N MET A 66 -1.42 -9.18 13.78
CA MET A 66 -1.54 -8.87 12.36
C MET A 66 -0.38 -7.95 11.93
N VAL A 67 0.31 -8.31 10.86
CA VAL A 67 1.32 -7.47 10.21
C VAL A 67 0.73 -6.88 8.94
N LEU A 68 0.80 -5.56 8.78
CA LEU A 68 0.27 -4.82 7.64
C LEU A 68 1.41 -4.36 6.72
N MET A 69 1.33 -4.77 5.45
CA MET A 69 2.32 -4.45 4.41
C MET A 69 1.68 -3.55 3.35
N HIS A 70 2.15 -2.31 3.24
CA HIS A 70 1.60 -1.28 2.36
C HIS A 70 1.93 -1.51 0.88
N GLY A 71 1.14 -0.88 -0.01
CA GLY A 71 1.39 -0.82 -1.44
C GLY A 71 2.50 0.17 -1.81
N LYS A 72 2.97 0.13 -3.09
CA LYS A 72 4.07 0.96 -3.59
C LYS A 72 3.84 2.47 -3.42
N ASN A 73 2.61 2.93 -3.57
CA ASN A 73 2.26 4.36 -3.50
C ASN A 73 1.69 4.78 -2.15
N PHE A 74 1.75 3.90 -1.17
CA PHE A 74 1.20 4.11 0.16
C PHE A 74 2.25 3.87 1.25
N CYS A 75 1.89 4.22 2.47
CA CYS A 75 2.67 4.09 3.69
C CYS A 75 1.90 3.29 4.74
N ALA A 76 2.55 2.94 5.83
CA ALA A 76 1.88 2.32 6.98
C ALA A 76 0.71 3.16 7.51
N ALA A 77 0.79 4.51 7.39
CA ALA A 77 -0.28 5.42 7.80
C ALA A 77 -1.62 5.18 7.09
N THR A 78 -1.60 4.68 5.85
CA THR A 78 -2.83 4.44 5.07
C THR A 78 -3.70 3.31 5.63
N TRP A 79 -3.17 2.55 6.58
CA TRP A 79 -3.88 1.47 7.26
C TRP A 79 -4.69 1.91 8.48
N VAL A 80 -4.82 3.22 8.76
CA VAL A 80 -5.43 3.74 9.99
C VAL A 80 -6.76 3.08 10.35
N GLU A 81 -7.72 3.05 9.42
CA GLU A 81 -9.04 2.44 9.65
C GLU A 81 -8.95 0.93 9.90
N THR A 82 -8.07 0.26 9.16
CA THR A 82 -7.84 -1.18 9.34
C THR A 82 -7.16 -1.49 10.68
N ILE A 83 -6.23 -0.64 11.11
CA ILE A 83 -5.59 -0.76 12.44
C ILE A 83 -6.64 -0.65 13.53
N ASN A 84 -7.51 0.38 13.48
CA ASN A 84 -8.57 0.58 14.47
C ASN A 84 -9.44 -0.68 14.60
N VAL A 85 -9.98 -1.15 13.50
CA VAL A 85 -10.88 -2.32 13.48
C VAL A 85 -10.20 -3.60 13.98
N LEU A 86 -8.94 -3.82 13.63
CA LEU A 86 -8.20 -5.00 14.09
C LEU A 86 -7.86 -4.92 15.58
N VAL A 87 -7.48 -3.74 16.08
CA VAL A 87 -7.21 -3.51 17.50
C VAL A 87 -8.47 -3.70 18.33
N ASP A 88 -9.61 -3.17 17.87
CA ASP A 88 -10.93 -3.36 18.51
C ASP A 88 -11.33 -4.84 18.52
N ALA A 89 -10.93 -5.62 17.51
CA ALA A 89 -11.12 -7.07 17.45
C ALA A 89 -10.07 -7.88 18.27
N GLY A 90 -9.21 -7.21 19.03
CA GLY A 90 -8.25 -7.81 19.95
C GLY A 90 -6.91 -8.20 19.33
N TYR A 91 -6.61 -7.84 18.08
CA TYR A 91 -5.32 -8.10 17.46
C TYR A 91 -4.26 -7.09 17.91
N ARG A 92 -3.04 -7.56 18.21
CA ARG A 92 -1.87 -6.69 18.14
C ARG A 92 -1.60 -6.38 16.67
N VAL A 93 -1.37 -5.11 16.31
CA VAL A 93 -1.15 -4.71 14.93
C VAL A 93 0.24 -4.07 14.78
N VAL A 94 1.02 -4.60 13.84
CA VAL A 94 2.32 -4.04 13.44
C VAL A 94 2.22 -3.56 11.99
N ALA A 95 2.38 -2.27 11.75
CA ALA A 95 2.39 -1.67 10.42
C ALA A 95 3.73 -0.96 10.19
N ALA A 96 4.53 -1.46 9.25
CA ALA A 96 5.86 -0.92 8.96
C ALA A 96 5.91 -0.28 7.58
N ASP A 97 6.66 0.83 7.49
CA ASP A 97 7.15 1.31 6.20
C ASP A 97 8.33 0.44 5.77
N GLN A 98 8.26 -0.12 4.57
CA GLN A 98 9.36 -0.93 4.06
C GLN A 98 10.58 -0.05 3.75
N ILE A 99 11.79 -0.63 3.76
CA ILE A 99 13.00 0.08 3.29
C ILE A 99 12.74 0.60 1.87
N GLY A 100 13.11 1.84 1.62
CA GLY A 100 12.83 2.57 0.38
C GLY A 100 11.56 3.43 0.42
N PHE A 101 10.72 3.30 1.45
CA PHE A 101 9.42 3.95 1.53
C PHE A 101 9.28 4.87 2.75
N CYS A 102 8.50 5.90 2.59
CA CYS A 102 7.92 6.77 3.61
C CYS A 102 8.91 7.16 4.72
N LYS A 103 8.67 6.82 6.00
CA LYS A 103 9.55 7.20 7.11
C LYS A 103 10.78 6.29 7.27
N SER A 104 10.87 5.20 6.50
CA SER A 104 12.04 4.31 6.51
C SER A 104 13.21 4.84 5.67
N SER A 105 14.40 4.30 5.87
CA SER A 105 15.60 4.62 5.10
C SER A 105 15.40 4.42 3.61
N LYS A 106 15.98 5.33 2.81
CA LYS A 106 15.99 5.27 1.34
C LYS A 106 17.45 5.20 0.86
N PRO A 107 18.04 3.99 0.85
CA PRO A 107 19.44 3.83 0.48
C PRO A 107 19.67 4.12 -1.00
N ALA A 108 20.81 4.80 -1.30
CA ALA A 108 21.22 5.09 -2.68
C ALA A 108 21.66 3.82 -3.43
N ARG A 109 22.20 2.83 -2.70
CA ARG A 109 22.66 1.54 -3.23
C ARG A 109 21.99 0.43 -2.43
N TYR A 110 21.00 -0.21 -3.02
CA TYR A 110 20.28 -1.32 -2.43
C TYR A 110 19.66 -2.19 -3.52
N GLN A 111 19.95 -3.46 -3.48
CA GLN A 111 19.28 -4.43 -4.35
C GLN A 111 17.96 -4.82 -3.71
N PHE A 112 16.88 -4.23 -4.19
CA PHE A 112 15.54 -4.58 -3.74
C PHE A 112 15.15 -5.98 -4.20
N SER A 113 14.63 -6.76 -3.27
CA SER A 113 13.96 -8.03 -3.55
C SER A 113 12.85 -8.27 -2.53
N PHE A 114 11.79 -8.99 -2.93
CA PHE A 114 10.75 -9.39 -1.99
C PHE A 114 11.31 -10.28 -0.88
N GLN A 115 12.32 -11.09 -1.16
CA GLN A 115 13.03 -11.89 -0.16
C GLN A 115 13.71 -11.01 0.89
N GLN A 116 14.42 -9.97 0.45
CA GLN A 116 15.09 -9.07 1.38
C GLN A 116 14.09 -8.26 2.22
N LEU A 117 13.02 -7.75 1.61
CA LEU A 117 11.98 -7.02 2.35
C LEU A 117 11.25 -7.93 3.35
N ALA A 118 10.99 -9.19 2.98
CA ALA A 118 10.42 -10.17 3.89
C ALA A 118 11.38 -10.50 5.06
N ALA A 119 12.68 -10.66 4.79
CA ALA A 119 13.69 -10.87 5.81
C ALA A 119 13.81 -9.67 6.77
N ASN A 120 13.75 -8.44 6.24
CA ASN A 120 13.75 -7.22 7.06
C ASN A 120 12.51 -7.18 7.97
N SER A 121 11.34 -7.52 7.43
CA SER A 121 10.09 -7.60 8.20
C SER A 121 10.16 -8.67 9.29
N ARG A 122 10.76 -9.85 9.00
CA ARG A 122 10.97 -10.91 10.00
C ARG A 122 11.89 -10.42 11.11
N ALA A 123 13.02 -9.79 10.76
CA ALA A 123 13.98 -9.26 11.74
C ALA A 123 13.34 -8.19 12.67
N LEU A 124 12.46 -7.33 12.13
CA LEU A 124 11.67 -6.42 12.95
C LEU A 124 10.80 -7.17 13.95
N LEU A 125 10.05 -8.17 13.50
CA LEU A 125 9.16 -8.96 14.36
C LEU A 125 9.94 -9.70 15.45
N ASP A 126 11.09 -10.29 15.12
CA ASP A 126 12.00 -10.93 16.08
C ASP A 126 12.46 -9.94 17.14
N SER A 127 12.82 -8.72 16.76
CA SER A 127 13.32 -7.69 17.67
C SER A 127 12.28 -7.22 18.70
N ILE A 128 10.99 -7.41 18.43
CA ILE A 128 9.87 -7.05 19.31
C ILE A 128 9.15 -8.29 19.91
N GLY A 129 9.79 -9.47 19.80
CA GLY A 129 9.35 -10.71 20.42
C GLY A 129 8.09 -11.32 19.83
N ILE A 130 7.87 -11.17 18.52
CA ILE A 130 6.72 -11.77 17.83
C ILE A 130 7.18 -12.95 16.98
N ASP A 131 6.72 -14.15 17.33
CA ASP A 131 7.06 -15.37 16.62
C ASP A 131 6.07 -15.66 15.48
N LYS A 132 4.78 -15.70 15.78
CA LYS A 132 3.72 -16.03 14.81
C LYS A 132 2.86 -14.83 14.47
N VAL A 133 2.45 -14.74 13.21
CA VAL A 133 1.66 -13.61 12.69
C VAL A 133 0.66 -14.05 11.62
N SER A 134 -0.45 -13.34 11.53
CA SER A 134 -1.16 -13.20 10.26
C SER A 134 -0.54 -12.04 9.49
N VAL A 135 -0.34 -12.20 8.18
CA VAL A 135 0.22 -11.12 7.33
C VAL A 135 -0.84 -10.64 6.35
N MET A 136 -1.01 -9.32 6.26
CA MET A 136 -1.92 -8.69 5.31
C MET A 136 -1.17 -7.71 4.44
N GLY A 137 -1.32 -7.82 3.11
CA GLY A 137 -0.67 -6.94 2.17
C GLY A 137 -1.60 -6.38 1.11
N HIS A 138 -1.48 -5.08 0.85
CA HIS A 138 -2.18 -4.38 -0.22
C HIS A 138 -1.26 -4.17 -1.42
N SER A 139 -1.73 -4.44 -2.63
CA SER A 139 -0.98 -4.14 -3.85
C SER A 139 0.40 -4.83 -3.88
N MET A 140 1.51 -4.10 -4.02
CA MET A 140 2.88 -4.60 -3.84
C MET A 140 3.06 -5.31 -2.48
N GLY A 141 2.43 -4.80 -1.43
CA GLY A 141 2.42 -5.46 -0.12
C GLY A 141 1.80 -6.86 -0.14
N GLY A 142 0.89 -7.15 -1.07
CA GLY A 142 0.37 -8.49 -1.31
C GLY A 142 1.41 -9.44 -1.89
N MET A 143 2.26 -8.98 -2.82
CA MET A 143 3.43 -9.76 -3.29
C MET A 143 4.41 -10.01 -2.14
N LEU A 144 4.68 -8.99 -1.32
CA LEU A 144 5.56 -9.10 -0.16
C LEU A 144 5.00 -10.05 0.90
N ALA A 145 3.70 -9.96 1.23
CA ALA A 145 3.04 -10.85 2.17
C ALA A 145 3.06 -12.31 1.66
N THR A 146 2.88 -12.54 0.37
CA THR A 146 3.04 -13.84 -0.27
C THR A 146 4.46 -14.35 -0.11
N ARG A 147 5.47 -13.53 -0.39
CA ARG A 147 6.88 -13.91 -0.22
C ARG A 147 7.22 -14.21 1.24
N PHE A 148 6.72 -13.42 2.18
CA PHE A 148 6.88 -13.66 3.62
C PHE A 148 6.29 -15.02 4.01
N ALA A 149 5.07 -15.30 3.58
CA ALA A 149 4.38 -16.57 3.88
C ALA A 149 5.09 -17.79 3.29
N LEU A 150 5.70 -17.66 2.10
CA LEU A 150 6.49 -18.72 1.47
C LEU A 150 7.84 -18.95 2.18
N MET A 151 8.49 -17.89 2.65
CA MET A 151 9.78 -17.99 3.36
C MET A 151 9.61 -18.46 4.81
N TYR A 152 8.53 -18.05 5.47
CA TYR A 152 8.28 -18.28 6.90
C TYR A 152 6.94 -18.97 7.15
N PRO A 153 6.69 -20.16 6.55
CA PRO A 153 5.39 -20.82 6.64
C PRO A 153 5.02 -21.29 8.05
N ALA A 154 6.01 -21.57 8.91
CA ALA A 154 5.77 -21.96 10.30
C ALA A 154 5.38 -20.77 11.19
N GLN A 155 5.78 -19.55 10.82
CA GLN A 155 5.48 -18.31 11.51
C GLN A 155 4.24 -17.59 10.94
N THR A 156 3.72 -18.04 9.79
CA THR A 156 2.55 -17.42 9.15
C THR A 156 1.29 -18.23 9.44
N GLU A 157 0.42 -17.67 10.27
CA GLU A 157 -0.87 -18.30 10.63
C GLU A 157 -1.90 -18.15 9.52
N GLN A 158 -1.96 -16.97 8.90
CA GLN A 158 -2.90 -16.64 7.83
C GLN A 158 -2.30 -15.58 6.90
N LEU A 159 -2.60 -15.69 5.61
CA LEU A 159 -2.26 -14.70 4.60
C LEU A 159 -3.53 -13.96 4.17
N VAL A 160 -3.49 -12.63 4.14
CA VAL A 160 -4.56 -11.78 3.60
C VAL A 160 -4.00 -10.92 2.47
N MET A 161 -4.61 -11.01 1.31
CA MET A 161 -4.19 -10.29 0.11
C MET A 161 -5.32 -9.33 -0.31
N VAL A 162 -5.03 -8.03 -0.26
CA VAL A 162 -5.97 -6.96 -0.61
C VAL A 162 -5.57 -6.39 -1.96
N ASN A 163 -6.34 -6.62 -3.00
CA ASN A 163 -6.03 -6.23 -4.37
C ASN A 163 -4.51 -6.34 -4.67
N PRO A 164 -3.90 -7.53 -4.44
CA PRO A 164 -2.48 -7.68 -4.66
C PRO A 164 -2.15 -7.47 -6.13
N ILE A 165 -1.02 -6.86 -6.44
CA ILE A 165 -0.44 -6.93 -7.78
C ILE A 165 0.37 -8.23 -7.93
N GLY A 166 0.83 -8.54 -9.16
CA GLY A 166 1.58 -9.78 -9.41
C GLY A 166 0.72 -11.05 -9.46
N LEU A 167 -0.60 -10.91 -9.67
CA LEU A 167 -1.50 -12.03 -9.97
C LEU A 167 -1.31 -12.54 -11.42
N GLU A 168 -0.59 -11.79 -12.23
CA GLU A 168 -0.16 -12.12 -13.59
C GLU A 168 1.31 -11.72 -13.78
N ASP A 169 2.05 -12.43 -14.64
CA ASP A 169 3.42 -12.06 -15.00
C ASP A 169 3.41 -11.19 -16.26
N TRP A 170 3.51 -9.90 -16.07
CA TRP A 170 3.47 -8.91 -17.15
C TRP A 170 4.58 -9.09 -18.18
N LYS A 171 5.78 -9.51 -17.74
CA LYS A 171 6.92 -9.84 -18.61
C LYS A 171 6.56 -10.99 -19.56
N ALA A 172 6.03 -12.09 -18.99
CA ALA A 172 5.62 -13.26 -19.77
C ALA A 172 4.46 -12.95 -20.72
N LEU A 173 3.61 -11.99 -20.38
CA LEU A 173 2.51 -11.52 -21.22
C LEU A 173 2.97 -10.57 -22.34
N GLY A 174 4.22 -10.09 -22.31
CA GLY A 174 4.79 -9.24 -23.36
C GLY A 174 4.74 -7.73 -23.05
N VAL A 175 4.60 -7.34 -21.77
CA VAL A 175 4.81 -5.94 -21.38
C VAL A 175 6.28 -5.60 -21.62
N PRO A 176 6.59 -4.52 -22.37
CA PRO A 176 7.96 -4.14 -22.67
C PRO A 176 8.76 -3.82 -21.41
N TYR A 177 10.03 -4.18 -21.42
CA TYR A 177 10.96 -3.81 -20.37
C TYR A 177 11.13 -2.30 -20.32
N ARG A 178 11.15 -1.77 -19.11
CA ARG A 178 11.50 -0.38 -18.82
C ARG A 178 12.69 -0.40 -17.85
N SER A 179 13.77 0.28 -18.21
CA SER A 179 14.97 0.36 -17.40
C SER A 179 14.71 1.10 -16.07
N VAL A 180 15.59 0.89 -15.07
CA VAL A 180 15.53 1.65 -13.82
C VAL A 180 15.65 3.15 -14.08
N ASP A 181 16.49 3.55 -15.05
CA ASP A 181 16.65 4.97 -15.42
C ASP A 181 15.37 5.56 -16.01
N ASP A 182 14.66 4.80 -16.84
CA ASP A 182 13.36 5.23 -17.40
C ASP A 182 12.29 5.33 -16.31
N TRP A 183 12.25 4.39 -15.34
CA TRP A 183 11.39 4.49 -14.17
C TRP A 183 11.71 5.72 -13.34
N TYR A 184 13.01 5.98 -13.13
CA TYR A 184 13.49 7.14 -12.38
C TYR A 184 13.07 8.46 -13.04
N GLN A 185 13.30 8.61 -14.34
CA GLN A 185 12.87 9.80 -15.09
C GLN A 185 11.35 10.01 -15.04
N ARG A 186 10.57 8.94 -15.12
CA ARG A 186 9.12 9.00 -14.95
C ARG A 186 8.74 9.48 -13.54
N ASP A 187 9.34 8.91 -12.52
CA ASP A 187 9.03 9.22 -11.12
C ASP A 187 9.46 10.65 -10.75
N LEU A 188 10.54 11.17 -11.33
CA LEU A 188 10.93 12.58 -11.20
C LEU A 188 9.85 13.56 -11.73
N ASN A 189 9.01 13.13 -12.65
CA ASN A 189 7.93 13.94 -13.20
C ASN A 189 6.59 13.73 -12.47
N THR A 190 6.60 13.07 -11.31
CA THR A 190 5.41 12.85 -10.49
C THR A 190 4.85 14.17 -9.97
N SER A 191 3.54 14.38 -10.14
CA SER A 191 2.81 15.55 -9.68
C SER A 191 1.56 15.16 -8.89
N ALA A 192 1.06 16.07 -8.06
CA ALA A 192 -0.19 15.86 -7.32
C ALA A 192 -1.39 15.58 -8.25
N GLU A 193 -1.47 16.29 -9.38
CA GLU A 193 -2.50 16.06 -10.38
C GLU A 193 -2.40 14.64 -10.98
N GLY A 194 -1.19 14.22 -11.35
CA GLY A 194 -0.94 12.88 -11.89
C GLY A 194 -1.30 11.79 -10.89
N ILE A 195 -0.91 11.95 -9.62
CA ILE A 195 -1.26 11.04 -8.53
C ILE A 195 -2.78 10.98 -8.36
N ARG A 196 -3.44 12.14 -8.26
CA ARG A 196 -4.90 12.21 -8.10
C ARG A 196 -5.63 11.53 -9.25
N LYS A 197 -5.21 11.81 -10.49
CA LYS A 197 -5.78 11.17 -11.68
C LYS A 197 -5.63 9.65 -11.65
N TYR A 198 -4.46 9.16 -11.28
CA TYR A 198 -4.19 7.73 -11.17
C TYR A 198 -5.04 7.09 -10.06
N GLN A 199 -5.09 7.69 -8.88
CA GLN A 199 -5.91 7.18 -7.78
C GLN A 199 -7.40 7.20 -8.12
N LEU A 200 -7.89 8.28 -8.74
CA LEU A 200 -9.30 8.37 -9.18
C LEU A 200 -9.68 7.22 -10.09
N THR A 201 -8.88 6.98 -11.14
CA THR A 201 -9.22 6.00 -12.19
C THR A 201 -8.94 4.56 -11.79
N THR A 202 -7.94 4.33 -10.95
CA THR A 202 -7.45 2.99 -10.60
C THR A 202 -7.85 2.58 -9.20
N TYR A 203 -7.63 3.47 -8.20
CA TYR A 203 -7.84 3.11 -6.80
C TYR A 203 -9.29 3.18 -6.37
N TYR A 204 -10.03 4.15 -6.90
CA TYR A 204 -11.38 4.49 -6.45
C TYR A 204 -12.45 4.33 -7.56
N ALA A 205 -12.14 3.63 -8.64
CA ALA A 205 -13.08 3.30 -9.71
C ALA A 205 -13.85 4.52 -10.24
N GLY A 206 -13.19 5.66 -10.40
CA GLY A 206 -13.79 6.91 -10.88
C GLY A 206 -14.57 7.71 -9.83
N GLN A 207 -14.64 7.25 -8.59
CA GLN A 207 -15.33 7.93 -7.49
C GLN A 207 -14.33 8.66 -6.60
N TRP A 208 -14.45 9.98 -6.45
CA TRP A 208 -13.59 10.76 -5.59
C TRP A 208 -14.35 11.27 -4.36
N ARG A 209 -13.68 11.24 -3.22
CA ARG A 209 -14.16 11.85 -1.98
C ARG A 209 -13.06 12.73 -1.38
N PRO A 210 -13.41 13.83 -0.69
CA PRO A 210 -12.42 14.76 -0.13
C PRO A 210 -11.40 14.10 0.82
N GLU A 211 -11.81 13.08 1.55
CA GLU A 211 -10.93 12.35 2.47
C GLU A 211 -9.78 11.61 1.78
N PHE A 212 -9.83 11.42 0.46
CA PHE A 212 -8.73 10.81 -0.30
C PHE A 212 -7.61 11.79 -0.61
N ASP A 213 -7.87 13.11 -0.54
CA ASP A 213 -6.88 14.15 -0.85
C ASP A 213 -5.63 14.02 0.04
N GLN A 214 -5.78 13.62 1.30
CA GLN A 214 -4.65 13.39 2.20
C GLN A 214 -3.63 12.38 1.65
N TRP A 215 -4.07 11.36 0.93
CA TRP A 215 -3.19 10.32 0.36
C TRP A 215 -2.48 10.80 -0.91
N VAL A 216 -3.10 11.73 -1.64
CA VAL A 216 -2.44 12.45 -2.74
C VAL A 216 -1.35 13.35 -2.16
N GLU A 217 -1.68 14.17 -1.16
CA GLU A 217 -0.76 15.11 -0.54
C GLU A 217 0.40 14.42 0.18
N MET A 218 0.15 13.29 0.84
CA MET A 218 1.18 12.45 1.46
C MET A 218 2.25 12.05 0.43
N GLN A 219 1.84 11.58 -0.73
CA GLN A 219 2.77 11.17 -1.78
C GLN A 219 3.40 12.39 -2.48
N ALA A 220 2.59 13.34 -2.92
CA ALA A 220 3.03 14.51 -3.67
C ALA A 220 4.00 15.39 -2.87
N GLY A 221 3.79 15.51 -1.56
CA GLY A 221 4.63 16.30 -0.67
C GLY A 221 6.09 15.87 -0.65
N MET A 222 6.37 14.55 -0.74
CA MET A 222 7.74 14.04 -0.86
C MET A 222 8.39 14.42 -2.20
N TYR A 223 7.62 14.54 -3.28
CA TYR A 223 8.12 14.95 -4.60
C TYR A 223 8.25 16.47 -4.76
N ARG A 224 7.70 17.26 -3.83
CA ARG A 224 7.91 18.71 -3.76
C ARG A 224 9.13 19.08 -2.91
N GLY A 225 9.60 18.17 -2.04
CA GLY A 225 10.71 18.40 -1.13
C GLY A 225 12.07 18.17 -1.78
N GLU A 226 13.13 18.58 -1.07
CA GLU A 226 14.54 18.42 -1.50
C GLU A 226 14.96 16.95 -1.69
N GLY A 227 14.27 16.00 -1.01
CA GLY A 227 14.51 14.56 -1.13
C GLY A 227 13.91 13.89 -2.37
N LYS A 228 13.30 14.64 -3.30
CA LYS A 228 12.61 14.14 -4.49
C LYS A 228 13.43 13.10 -5.27
N GLU A 229 14.69 13.38 -5.54
CA GLU A 229 15.56 12.47 -6.31
C GLU A 229 15.74 11.13 -5.59
N GLN A 230 15.94 11.17 -4.28
CA GLN A 230 16.09 9.96 -3.46
C GLN A 230 14.81 9.14 -3.40
N VAL A 231 13.65 9.81 -3.31
CA VAL A 231 12.32 9.17 -3.35
C VAL A 231 12.10 8.52 -4.71
N ALA A 232 12.33 9.25 -5.80
CA ALA A 232 12.18 8.77 -7.17
C ALA A 232 13.11 7.57 -7.46
N TRP A 233 14.37 7.63 -6.99
CA TRP A 233 15.33 6.53 -7.17
C TRP A 233 14.86 5.24 -6.51
N ASN A 234 14.47 5.29 -5.22
CA ASN A 234 13.96 4.11 -4.52
C ASN A 234 12.64 3.62 -5.12
N SER A 235 11.79 4.51 -5.61
CA SER A 235 10.57 4.16 -6.32
C SER A 235 10.86 3.41 -7.63
N ALA A 236 11.87 3.86 -8.41
CA ALA A 236 12.30 3.20 -9.64
C ALA A 236 12.87 1.79 -9.38
N LEU A 237 13.76 1.66 -8.40
CA LEU A 237 14.33 0.35 -8.01
C LEU A 237 13.24 -0.64 -7.56
N THR A 238 12.22 -0.15 -6.85
CA THR A 238 11.12 -1.01 -6.42
C THR A 238 10.15 -1.33 -7.57
N ALA A 239 10.02 -0.49 -8.59
CA ALA A 239 9.29 -0.81 -9.81
C ALA A 239 9.98 -1.95 -10.58
N ASP A 240 11.31 -1.91 -10.71
CA ASP A 240 12.08 -2.99 -11.32
C ASP A 240 11.97 -4.30 -10.52
N MET A 241 12.04 -4.24 -9.18
CA MET A 241 11.79 -5.40 -8.31
C MET A 241 10.42 -6.04 -8.60
N ILE A 242 9.36 -5.24 -8.67
CA ILE A 242 8.00 -5.73 -8.93
C ILE A 242 7.93 -6.42 -10.31
N MET A 243 8.50 -5.82 -11.34
CA MET A 243 8.50 -6.36 -12.70
C MET A 243 9.33 -7.63 -12.83
N SER A 244 10.47 -7.71 -12.15
CA SER A 244 11.43 -8.80 -12.30
C SER A 244 11.15 -10.02 -11.42
N GLN A 245 10.34 -9.89 -10.35
CA GLN A 245 10.14 -10.93 -9.33
C GLN A 245 8.66 -11.32 -9.16
N PRO A 246 8.03 -11.94 -10.16
CA PRO A 246 6.66 -12.41 -10.07
C PRO A 246 6.52 -13.49 -8.98
N VAL A 247 5.40 -13.48 -8.25
CA VAL A 247 5.06 -14.46 -7.21
C VAL A 247 3.99 -15.46 -7.66
N VAL A 248 3.35 -15.21 -8.79
CA VAL A 248 2.20 -15.99 -9.30
C VAL A 248 2.49 -17.49 -9.47
N TYR A 249 3.70 -17.85 -9.81
CA TYR A 249 4.10 -19.25 -10.03
C TYR A 249 4.23 -20.07 -8.73
N GLU A 250 4.27 -19.42 -7.58
CA GLU A 250 4.47 -20.06 -6.28
C GLU A 250 3.18 -20.17 -5.45
N PHE A 251 2.06 -19.63 -5.93
CA PHE A 251 0.77 -19.72 -5.23
C PHE A 251 0.36 -21.14 -4.81
N PRO A 252 0.61 -22.20 -5.62
CA PRO A 252 0.31 -23.59 -5.20
C PRO A 252 1.10 -24.06 -3.97
N GLN A 253 2.20 -23.39 -3.61
CA GLN A 253 3.06 -23.73 -2.46
C GLN A 253 2.61 -23.12 -1.13
N LEU A 254 1.64 -22.21 -1.15
CA LEU A 254 1.08 -21.59 0.06
C LEU A 254 0.34 -22.63 0.91
N LYS A 255 0.73 -22.74 2.19
CA LYS A 255 0.25 -23.80 3.11
C LYS A 255 -0.82 -23.31 4.07
N MET A 256 -0.82 -22.02 4.39
CA MET A 256 -1.71 -21.38 5.34
C MET A 256 -3.05 -21.02 4.71
N PRO A 257 -4.13 -20.84 5.52
CA PRO A 257 -5.35 -20.20 5.04
C PRO A 257 -5.06 -18.85 4.40
N THR A 258 -5.64 -18.61 3.24
CA THR A 258 -5.40 -17.38 2.46
C THR A 258 -6.72 -16.70 2.12
N LEU A 259 -6.87 -15.46 2.56
CA LEU A 259 -8.03 -14.62 2.25
C LEU A 259 -7.67 -13.63 1.13
N LEU A 260 -8.42 -13.68 0.03
CA LEU A 260 -8.33 -12.74 -1.09
C LEU A 260 -9.50 -11.76 -1.00
N LEU A 261 -9.20 -10.47 -0.88
CA LEU A 261 -10.17 -9.37 -0.86
C LEU A 261 -9.96 -8.53 -2.12
N ILE A 262 -10.86 -8.66 -3.10
CA ILE A 262 -10.64 -8.16 -4.46
C ILE A 262 -11.74 -7.16 -4.85
N GLY A 263 -11.36 -5.91 -5.10
CA GLY A 263 -12.17 -4.94 -5.83
C GLY A 263 -12.09 -5.24 -7.32
N GLU A 264 -13.23 -5.61 -7.92
CA GLU A 264 -13.26 -6.13 -9.30
C GLU A 264 -13.07 -5.05 -10.38
N LEU A 265 -13.25 -3.74 -10.01
CA LEU A 265 -12.99 -2.62 -10.92
C LEU A 265 -11.53 -2.17 -10.92
N ASP A 266 -10.67 -2.84 -10.19
CA ASP A 266 -9.22 -2.64 -10.27
C ASP A 266 -8.71 -2.99 -11.67
N ASN A 267 -7.79 -2.14 -12.18
CA ASN A 267 -7.18 -2.31 -13.49
C ASN A 267 -5.65 -2.16 -13.44
N THR A 268 -5.08 -2.32 -12.25
CA THR A 268 -3.65 -2.10 -12.00
C THR A 268 -2.81 -3.15 -12.74
N ALA A 269 -1.93 -2.66 -13.62
CA ALA A 269 -0.85 -3.45 -14.19
C ALA A 269 0.36 -2.55 -14.42
N LEU A 270 1.50 -2.88 -13.79
CA LEU A 270 2.71 -2.08 -13.91
C LEU A 270 3.26 -2.17 -15.35
N GLY A 271 3.61 -1.01 -15.94
CA GLY A 271 4.10 -0.95 -17.33
C GLY A 271 3.00 -1.07 -18.40
N LYS A 272 1.73 -1.17 -18.03
CA LYS A 272 0.59 -1.25 -18.95
C LYS A 272 0.58 -0.15 -20.01
N ASP A 273 1.02 1.04 -19.65
CA ASP A 273 1.13 2.22 -20.53
C ASP A 273 2.12 2.03 -21.69
N ALA A 274 3.12 1.15 -21.54
CA ALA A 274 4.08 0.81 -22.58
C ALA A 274 3.65 -0.39 -23.45
N ALA A 275 2.61 -1.11 -23.05
CA ALA A 275 2.12 -2.28 -23.77
C ALA A 275 1.32 -1.88 -25.04
N SER A 276 1.20 -2.79 -25.99
CA SER A 276 0.36 -2.59 -27.16
C SER A 276 -1.12 -2.38 -26.78
N PRO A 277 -1.91 -1.64 -27.55
CA PRO A 277 -3.34 -1.39 -27.24
C PRO A 277 -4.16 -2.68 -27.05
N ALA A 278 -3.81 -3.74 -27.77
CA ALA A 278 -4.45 -5.06 -27.64
C ALA A 278 -4.10 -5.73 -26.31
N LEU A 279 -2.86 -5.58 -25.84
CA LEU A 279 -2.42 -6.13 -24.56
C LEU A 279 -2.96 -5.30 -23.39
N GLN A 280 -2.96 -3.97 -23.49
CA GLN A 280 -3.51 -3.09 -22.46
C GLN A 280 -4.94 -3.46 -22.03
N LYS A 281 -5.79 -3.89 -22.98
CA LYS A 281 -7.16 -4.32 -22.72
C LYS A 281 -7.28 -5.63 -21.94
N LYS A 282 -6.21 -6.43 -21.91
CA LYS A 282 -6.18 -7.74 -21.24
C LYS A 282 -5.54 -7.69 -19.86
N LEU A 283 -4.66 -6.71 -19.62
CA LEU A 283 -3.93 -6.58 -18.37
C LEU A 283 -4.80 -5.99 -17.27
N GLY A 284 -4.67 -6.55 -16.06
CA GLY A 284 -5.34 -6.03 -14.88
C GLY A 284 -6.85 -6.33 -14.85
N ASP A 285 -7.30 -7.45 -15.39
CA ASP A 285 -8.67 -7.93 -15.23
C ASP A 285 -8.84 -8.62 -13.87
N TYR A 286 -9.03 -7.81 -12.83
CA TYR A 286 -9.09 -8.31 -11.46
C TYR A 286 -10.32 -9.18 -11.18
N GLN A 287 -11.39 -9.04 -11.94
CA GLN A 287 -12.52 -9.95 -11.85
C GLN A 287 -12.12 -11.39 -12.19
N GLN A 288 -11.29 -11.56 -13.22
CA GLN A 288 -10.77 -12.86 -13.62
C GLN A 288 -9.56 -13.26 -12.77
N LEU A 289 -8.62 -12.34 -12.53
CA LEU A 289 -7.39 -12.60 -11.79
C LEU A 289 -7.67 -13.09 -10.36
N GLY A 290 -8.65 -12.50 -9.66
CA GLY A 290 -9.05 -12.95 -8.34
C GLY A 290 -9.51 -14.42 -8.33
N ARG A 291 -10.32 -14.83 -9.29
CA ARG A 291 -10.84 -16.21 -9.42
C ARG A 291 -9.74 -17.21 -9.78
N VAL A 292 -8.86 -16.84 -10.71
CA VAL A 292 -7.72 -17.69 -11.11
C VAL A 292 -6.77 -17.88 -9.93
N THR A 293 -6.46 -16.81 -9.21
CA THR A 293 -5.59 -16.85 -8.04
C THR A 293 -6.21 -17.70 -6.92
N ALA A 294 -7.49 -17.52 -6.62
CA ALA A 294 -8.17 -18.33 -5.61
C ALA A 294 -8.15 -19.83 -5.96
N LYS A 295 -8.24 -20.17 -7.24
CA LYS A 295 -8.13 -21.57 -7.69
C LYS A 295 -6.71 -22.12 -7.59
N ALA A 296 -5.70 -21.27 -7.73
CA ALA A 296 -4.29 -21.67 -7.66
C ALA A 296 -3.78 -21.88 -6.23
N ILE A 297 -4.39 -21.20 -5.25
CA ILE A 297 -3.99 -21.30 -3.83
C ILE A 297 -4.80 -22.39 -3.13
N PRO A 298 -4.17 -23.42 -2.52
CA PRO A 298 -4.88 -24.59 -1.99
C PRO A 298 -5.94 -24.30 -0.91
N LYS A 299 -5.74 -23.26 -0.10
CA LYS A 299 -6.65 -22.91 1.02
C LYS A 299 -7.13 -21.45 0.89
N ALA A 300 -7.56 -21.07 -0.31
CA ALA A 300 -8.03 -19.72 -0.56
C ALA A 300 -9.53 -19.55 -0.28
N THR A 301 -9.84 -18.43 0.35
CA THR A 301 -11.20 -17.86 0.39
C THR A 301 -11.18 -16.56 -0.40
N LEU A 302 -12.07 -16.41 -1.38
CA LEU A 302 -12.21 -15.22 -2.21
C LEU A 302 -13.43 -14.42 -1.80
N VAL A 303 -13.24 -13.14 -1.55
CA VAL A 303 -14.32 -12.16 -1.37
C VAL A 303 -14.17 -11.10 -2.45
N ASN A 304 -15.19 -10.92 -3.25
CA ASN A 304 -15.24 -9.93 -4.33
C ASN A 304 -16.05 -8.70 -3.91
N PHE A 305 -15.56 -7.52 -4.34
CA PHE A 305 -16.26 -6.25 -4.27
C PHE A 305 -16.48 -5.76 -5.70
N PRO A 306 -17.65 -6.01 -6.31
CA PRO A 306 -17.86 -5.81 -7.76
C PRO A 306 -17.85 -4.34 -8.19
N ASP A 307 -17.98 -3.41 -7.25
CA ASP A 307 -18.08 -1.96 -7.43
C ASP A 307 -16.87 -1.18 -6.89
N LEU A 308 -15.84 -1.87 -6.40
CA LEU A 308 -14.66 -1.22 -5.81
C LEU A 308 -13.43 -1.40 -6.71
N GLY A 309 -12.52 -0.41 -6.61
CA GLY A 309 -11.23 -0.38 -7.29
C GLY A 309 -10.10 -1.02 -6.48
N HIS A 310 -8.88 -0.53 -6.73
CA HIS A 310 -7.63 -1.07 -6.18
C HIS A 310 -7.49 -0.93 -4.65
N SER A 311 -8.20 -0.01 -4.02
CA SER A 311 -8.06 0.26 -2.58
C SER A 311 -9.39 0.12 -1.82
N PRO A 312 -10.00 -1.09 -1.79
CA PRO A 312 -11.31 -1.30 -1.18
C PRO A 312 -11.32 -0.95 0.32
N GLN A 313 -10.20 -1.12 1.03
CA GLN A 313 -10.03 -0.77 2.45
C GLN A 313 -10.15 0.74 2.73
N ILE A 314 -9.91 1.57 1.71
CA ILE A 314 -10.04 3.03 1.79
C ILE A 314 -11.36 3.48 1.15
N GLN A 315 -11.72 2.86 0.02
CA GLN A 315 -12.90 3.24 -0.76
C GLN A 315 -14.21 2.91 -0.05
N ALA A 316 -14.30 1.75 0.62
CA ALA A 316 -15.50 1.31 1.33
C ALA A 316 -15.13 0.58 2.64
N PRO A 317 -14.57 1.32 3.64
CA PRO A 317 -13.95 0.74 4.83
C PRO A 317 -14.91 -0.17 5.61
N GLU A 318 -16.15 0.22 5.83
CA GLU A 318 -17.12 -0.59 6.59
C GLU A 318 -17.36 -1.98 5.95
N ARG A 319 -17.65 -2.00 4.64
CA ARG A 319 -17.86 -3.25 3.91
C ARG A 319 -16.63 -4.12 3.86
N PHE A 320 -15.47 -3.47 3.64
CA PHE A 320 -14.19 -4.16 3.61
C PHE A 320 -13.88 -4.80 4.97
N HIS A 321 -13.99 -4.06 6.06
CA HIS A 321 -13.65 -4.55 7.39
C HIS A 321 -14.62 -5.63 7.89
N GLN A 322 -15.90 -5.57 7.56
CA GLN A 322 -16.85 -6.66 7.83
C GLN A 322 -16.42 -7.97 7.13
N ALA A 323 -16.02 -7.87 5.85
CA ALA A 323 -15.55 -9.03 5.10
C ALA A 323 -14.21 -9.55 5.64
N LEU A 324 -13.29 -8.64 6.00
CA LEU A 324 -12.00 -8.98 6.62
C LEU A 324 -12.20 -9.76 7.91
N LEU A 325 -12.95 -9.22 8.88
CA LEU A 325 -13.16 -9.88 10.18
C LEU A 325 -13.85 -11.24 10.02
N LYS A 326 -14.82 -11.35 9.13
CA LYS A 326 -15.47 -12.63 8.80
C LYS A 326 -14.48 -13.64 8.24
N GLY A 327 -13.58 -13.22 7.36
CA GLY A 327 -12.56 -14.09 6.77
C GLY A 327 -11.46 -14.48 7.75
N LEU A 328 -11.11 -13.61 8.72
CA LEU A 328 -10.14 -13.90 9.78
C LEU A 328 -10.66 -14.90 10.85
N ALA A 329 -11.95 -15.08 10.94
CA ALA A 329 -12.60 -16.00 11.88
C ALA A 329 -12.72 -17.44 11.34
N GLN A 330 -12.38 -17.70 10.07
CA GLN A 330 -12.37 -19.01 9.42
C GLN A 330 -11.01 -19.70 9.59
#